data_802f9a94e7ecbe1d8c374b02ba8bcab1
#
_entry.id   802f9a94e7ecbe1d8c374b02ba8bcab1
#
_cell.length_a   1.000
_cell.length_b   1.000
_cell.length_c   1.000
_cell.angle_alpha   90.00
_cell.angle_beta   90.00
_cell.angle_gamma   90.00
#
_symmetry.space_group_name_H-M   'P 1'
#
loop_
_entity.id
_entity.type
_entity.pdbx_description
1 polymer ?
#
loop_
_entity_poly.entity_id
_entity_poly.type
_entity_poly.pdbx_seq_one_letter_code
_entity_poly.pdbx_strand_id
1 'polypeptide(L)'
;VNDPEIEFISDKVREKDDLLKKQELTISNLRNLIDLLFCEYDIDLILKKQSISKLSIYGMGDLGIKLYEILKKKQVSVLYGVDKNPELYISGIKILHRIEDVTNEPDIMIVTPELYYEGIKKELSRYYFNPIVRMSEFVNEIILMSSF
;
A
#
# COMPACT_ATOMS: atom_id res chain seq x y z
N VAL A 1 -28.39 1.99 -32.65
CA VAL A 1 -28.14 0.54 -32.58
C VAL A 1 -26.63 0.32 -32.51
N ASN A 2 -26.15 -0.31 -31.47
CA ASN A 2 -24.72 -0.58 -31.29
C ASN A 2 -24.30 -1.77 -32.16
N ASP A 3 -23.23 -1.56 -32.92
CA ASP A 3 -22.56 -2.64 -33.65
C ASP A 3 -21.79 -3.53 -32.68
N PRO A 4 -22.08 -4.85 -32.60
CA PRO A 4 -21.37 -5.75 -31.69
C PRO A 4 -19.86 -5.82 -31.90
N GLU A 5 -19.37 -5.66 -33.14
CA GLU A 5 -17.95 -5.65 -33.44
C GLU A 5 -17.27 -4.39 -32.88
N ILE A 6 -17.90 -3.23 -33.04
CA ILE A 6 -17.40 -1.96 -32.49
C ILE A 6 -17.39 -2.02 -30.96
N GLU A 7 -18.43 -2.58 -30.35
CA GLU A 7 -18.51 -2.76 -28.90
C GLU A 7 -17.40 -3.67 -28.39
N PHE A 8 -17.15 -4.79 -29.05
CA PHE A 8 -16.06 -5.72 -28.73
C PHE A 8 -14.69 -5.05 -28.79
N ILE A 9 -14.42 -4.29 -29.86
CA ILE A 9 -13.14 -3.56 -30.02
C ILE A 9 -13.00 -2.50 -28.92
N SER A 10 -14.05 -1.77 -28.61
CA SER A 10 -14.08 -0.76 -27.55
C SER A 10 -13.77 -1.37 -26.19
N ASP A 11 -14.32 -2.55 -25.88
CA ASP A 11 -14.06 -3.27 -24.64
C ASP A 11 -12.61 -3.74 -24.56
N LYS A 12 -12.04 -4.23 -25.66
CA LYS A 12 -10.63 -4.65 -25.73
C LYS A 12 -9.67 -3.48 -25.53
N VAL A 13 -9.96 -2.32 -26.11
CA VAL A 13 -9.17 -1.10 -25.93
C VAL A 13 -9.21 -0.67 -24.47
N ARG A 14 -10.38 -0.72 -23.85
CA ARG A 14 -10.56 -0.36 -22.42
C ARG A 14 -9.79 -1.29 -21.51
N GLU A 15 -9.81 -2.61 -21.76
CA GLU A 15 -9.03 -3.60 -21.01
C GLU A 15 -7.52 -3.32 -21.08
N LYS A 16 -7.02 -2.98 -22.28
CA LYS A 16 -5.60 -2.62 -22.47
C LYS A 16 -5.24 -1.33 -21.74
N ASP A 17 -6.09 -0.32 -21.77
CA ASP A 17 -5.86 0.94 -21.07
C ASP A 17 -5.80 0.73 -19.56
N ASP A 18 -6.69 -0.09 -19.00
CA ASP A 18 -6.70 -0.43 -17.59
C ASP A 18 -5.44 -1.19 -17.17
N LEU A 19 -4.98 -2.14 -18.00
CA LEU A 19 -3.74 -2.86 -17.77
C LEU A 19 -2.52 -1.94 -17.79
N LEU A 20 -2.46 -1.01 -18.75
CA LEU A 20 -1.38 -0.03 -18.84
C LEU A 20 -1.33 0.88 -17.60
N LYS A 21 -2.47 1.37 -17.15
CA LYS A 21 -2.55 2.18 -15.91
C LYS A 21 -2.03 1.41 -14.71
N LYS A 22 -2.42 0.13 -14.58
CA LYS A 22 -1.97 -0.73 -13.50
C LYS A 22 -0.45 -0.93 -13.54
N GLN A 23 0.10 -1.14 -14.73
CA GLN A 23 1.55 -1.31 -14.92
C GLN A 23 2.32 -0.02 -14.61
N GLU A 24 1.84 1.13 -15.07
CA GLU A 24 2.45 2.44 -14.80
C GLU A 24 2.48 2.72 -13.31
N LEU A 25 1.39 2.44 -12.61
CA LEU A 25 1.28 2.60 -11.17
C LEU A 25 2.25 1.68 -10.43
N THR A 26 2.38 0.43 -10.88
CA THR A 26 3.33 -0.53 -10.31
C THR A 26 4.77 -0.05 -10.48
N ILE A 27 5.14 0.44 -11.65
CA ILE A 27 6.48 0.98 -11.92
C ILE A 27 6.76 2.20 -11.04
N SER A 28 5.81 3.12 -10.94
CA SER A 28 5.94 4.30 -10.08
C SER A 28 6.14 3.91 -8.62
N ASN A 29 5.38 2.94 -8.15
CA ASN A 29 5.50 2.46 -6.77
C ASN A 29 6.81 1.72 -6.50
N LEU A 30 7.31 0.96 -7.47
CA LEU A 30 8.62 0.32 -7.36
C LEU A 30 9.75 1.36 -7.28
N ARG A 31 9.67 2.45 -8.05
CA ARG A 31 10.61 3.57 -7.95
C ARG A 31 10.57 4.19 -6.57
N ASN A 32 9.39 4.44 -6.04
CA ASN A 32 9.21 4.97 -4.70
C ASN A 32 9.84 4.07 -3.63
N LEU A 33 9.68 2.75 -3.76
CA LEU A 33 10.29 1.80 -2.85
C LEU A 33 11.81 1.78 -2.94
N ILE A 34 12.37 1.94 -4.13
CA ILE A 34 13.80 2.06 -4.32
C ILE A 34 14.33 3.33 -3.61
N ASP A 35 13.65 4.46 -3.78
CA ASP A 35 14.00 5.71 -3.12
C ASP A 35 13.95 5.56 -1.59
N LEU A 36 12.95 4.87 -1.08
CA LEU A 36 12.83 4.57 0.34
C LEU A 36 13.98 3.68 0.85
N LEU A 37 14.34 2.66 0.07
CA LEU A 37 15.44 1.75 0.41
C LEU A 37 16.77 2.49 0.51
N PHE A 38 17.05 3.40 -0.41
CA PHE A 38 18.28 4.18 -0.44
C PHE A 38 18.23 5.45 0.41
N CYS A 39 17.14 5.72 1.11
CA CYS A 39 17.04 6.84 2.04
C CYS A 39 18.05 6.66 3.18
N GLU A 40 18.94 7.63 3.35
CA GLU A 40 19.99 7.59 4.37
C GLU A 40 19.52 8.08 5.74
N TYR A 41 18.34 8.69 5.81
CA TYR A 41 17.79 9.22 7.05
C TYR A 41 17.12 8.15 7.89
N ASP A 42 17.05 8.39 9.18
CA ASP A 42 16.35 7.52 10.12
C ASP A 42 14.83 7.66 9.95
N ILE A 43 14.26 6.72 9.22
CA ILE A 43 12.81 6.71 8.92
C ILE A 43 11.98 6.58 10.20
N ASP A 44 12.40 5.76 11.13
CA ASP A 44 11.70 5.58 12.40
C ASP A 44 11.64 6.91 13.18
N LEU A 45 12.73 7.67 13.19
CA LEU A 45 12.74 8.98 13.81
C LEU A 45 11.80 9.97 13.11
N ILE A 46 11.79 9.97 11.77
CA ILE A 46 10.86 10.81 10.99
C ILE A 46 9.40 10.48 11.35
N LEU A 47 9.06 9.21 11.42
CA LEU A 47 7.71 8.77 11.77
C LEU A 47 7.34 9.14 13.21
N LYS A 48 8.24 8.96 14.15
CA LYS A 48 8.01 9.32 15.56
C LYS A 48 7.76 10.81 15.75
N LYS A 49 8.40 11.67 14.97
CA LYS A 49 8.13 13.10 14.97
C LYS A 49 6.71 13.43 14.52
N GLN A 50 6.06 12.54 13.80
CA GLN A 50 4.66 12.64 13.39
C GLN A 50 3.71 11.84 14.29
N SER A 51 4.21 11.36 15.42
CA SER A 51 3.46 10.52 16.35
C SER A 51 3.08 9.15 15.77
N ILE A 52 3.88 8.65 14.84
CA ILE A 52 3.71 7.32 14.25
C ILE A 52 4.81 6.41 14.80
N SER A 53 4.43 5.46 15.64
CA SER A 53 5.34 4.44 16.18
C SER A 53 5.06 3.04 15.65
N LYS A 54 3.82 2.76 15.25
CA LYS A 54 3.39 1.47 14.72
C LYS A 54 2.57 1.68 13.46
N LEU A 55 2.83 0.88 12.45
CA LEU A 55 2.06 0.93 11.22
C LEU A 55 1.63 -0.47 10.79
N SER A 56 0.65 -0.53 9.90
CA SER A 56 0.21 -1.75 9.25
C SER A 56 0.05 -1.52 7.76
N ILE A 57 0.06 -2.62 7.00
CA ILE A 57 0.02 -2.59 5.54
C ILE A 57 -1.22 -3.36 5.08
N TYR A 58 -2.05 -2.70 4.29
CA TYR A 58 -3.15 -3.36 3.58
C TYR A 58 -2.71 -3.71 2.17
N GLY A 59 -2.82 -5.00 1.82
CA GLY A 59 -2.34 -5.53 0.55
C GLY A 59 -0.91 -6.03 0.65
N MET A 60 -0.77 -7.34 0.87
CA MET A 60 0.53 -8.00 1.07
C MET A 60 0.92 -8.83 -0.16
N GLY A 61 0.63 -8.30 -1.36
CA GLY A 61 1.17 -8.79 -2.62
C GLY A 61 2.64 -8.36 -2.78
N ASP A 62 3.14 -8.36 -4.00
CA ASP A 62 4.55 -8.06 -4.27
C ASP A 62 5.01 -6.71 -3.70
N LEU A 63 4.21 -5.67 -3.87
CA LEU A 63 4.55 -4.34 -3.35
C LEU A 63 4.49 -4.28 -1.83
N GLY A 64 3.48 -4.91 -1.24
CA GLY A 64 3.30 -4.95 0.20
C GLY A 64 4.43 -5.71 0.90
N ILE A 65 4.86 -6.83 0.34
CA ILE A 65 5.99 -7.61 0.85
C ILE A 65 7.27 -6.79 0.77
N LYS A 66 7.53 -6.13 -0.34
CA LYS A 66 8.72 -5.28 -0.52
C LYS A 66 8.73 -4.10 0.45
N LEU A 67 7.60 -3.45 0.62
CA LEU A 67 7.48 -2.38 1.61
C LEU A 67 7.77 -2.89 3.02
N TYR A 68 7.20 -4.02 3.38
CA TYR A 68 7.46 -4.66 4.68
C TYR A 68 8.94 -4.96 4.90
N GLU A 69 9.59 -5.57 3.90
CA GLU A 69 11.00 -5.91 3.98
C GLU A 69 11.90 -4.67 4.15
N ILE A 70 11.60 -3.59 3.41
CA ILE A 70 12.33 -2.33 3.51
C ILE A 70 12.13 -1.70 4.89
N LEU A 71 10.90 -1.63 5.37
CA LEU A 71 10.59 -1.06 6.69
C LEU A 71 11.26 -1.86 7.80
N LYS A 72 11.24 -3.18 7.72
CA LYS A 72 11.93 -4.05 8.67
C LYS A 72 13.44 -3.79 8.68
N LYS A 73 14.04 -3.67 7.50
CA LYS A 73 15.48 -3.34 7.36
C LYS A 73 15.80 -1.97 7.95
N LYS A 74 14.89 -1.03 7.86
CA LYS A 74 15.01 0.32 8.44
C LYS A 74 14.57 0.38 9.90
N GLN A 75 14.29 -0.76 10.52
CA GLN A 75 13.91 -0.88 11.93
C GLN A 75 12.59 -0.19 12.28
N VAL A 76 11.68 -0.10 11.32
CA VAL A 76 10.33 0.40 11.52
C VAL A 76 9.40 -0.76 11.88
N SER A 77 8.63 -0.61 12.95
CA SER A 77 7.72 -1.65 13.42
C SER A 77 6.46 -1.73 12.57
N VAL A 78 6.28 -2.88 11.90
CA VAL A 78 5.03 -3.21 11.18
C VAL A 78 4.25 -4.21 12.02
N LEU A 79 3.07 -3.82 12.45
CA LEU A 79 2.29 -4.57 13.43
C LEU A 79 1.64 -5.81 12.82
N TYR A 80 0.96 -5.64 11.69
CA TYR A 80 0.35 -6.73 10.93
C TYR A 80 0.15 -6.30 9.47
N GLY A 81 -0.05 -7.27 8.59
CA GLY A 81 -0.53 -7.05 7.24
C GLY A 81 -1.99 -7.46 7.11
N VAL A 82 -2.69 -6.90 6.16
CA VAL A 82 -4.06 -7.29 5.80
C VAL A 82 -4.08 -7.77 4.36
N ASP A 83 -4.57 -8.97 4.12
CA ASP A 83 -4.72 -9.51 2.77
C ASP A 83 -5.85 -10.54 2.73
N LYS A 84 -6.75 -10.38 1.77
CA LYS A 84 -7.91 -11.27 1.63
C LYS A 84 -7.57 -12.68 1.16
N ASN A 85 -6.36 -12.91 0.64
CA ASN A 85 -5.92 -14.24 0.24
C ASN A 85 -5.69 -15.11 1.49
N PRO A 86 -6.56 -16.12 1.74
CA PRO A 86 -6.49 -16.89 2.98
C PRO A 86 -5.27 -17.80 3.07
N GLU A 87 -4.59 -18.04 1.94
CA GLU A 87 -3.41 -18.90 1.89
C GLU A 87 -2.11 -18.13 2.07
N LEU A 88 -2.18 -16.79 2.09
CA LEU A 88 -0.99 -15.97 2.22
C LEU A 88 -0.40 -16.08 3.63
N TYR A 89 0.86 -16.46 3.68
CA TYR A 89 1.66 -16.50 4.89
C TYR A 89 3.01 -15.83 4.64
N ILE A 90 3.41 -14.95 5.55
CA ILE A 90 4.71 -14.27 5.50
C ILE A 90 5.37 -14.46 6.84
N SER A 91 6.60 -15.00 6.83
CA SER A 91 7.37 -15.20 8.04
C SER A 91 7.68 -13.86 8.73
N GLY A 92 7.47 -13.81 10.04
CA GLY A 92 7.81 -12.67 10.86
C GLY A 92 6.74 -11.60 11.01
N ILE A 93 5.60 -11.74 10.32
CA ILE A 93 4.48 -10.81 10.44
C ILE A 93 3.14 -11.57 10.46
N LYS A 94 2.23 -11.12 11.29
CA LYS A 94 0.87 -11.64 11.31
C LYS A 94 0.08 -11.08 10.13
N ILE A 95 -0.64 -11.93 9.41
CA ILE A 95 -1.54 -11.54 8.33
C ILE A 95 -2.98 -11.72 8.77
N LEU A 96 -3.76 -10.65 8.70
CA LEU A 96 -5.20 -10.67 8.91
C LEU A 96 -5.89 -10.86 7.55
N HIS A 97 -6.69 -11.90 7.42
CA HIS A 97 -7.36 -12.24 6.15
C HIS A 97 -8.76 -11.63 6.03
N ARG A 98 -9.27 -11.08 7.13
CA ARG A 98 -10.59 -10.47 7.20
C ARG A 98 -10.46 -9.03 7.66
N ILE A 99 -11.14 -8.13 6.97
CA ILE A 99 -11.12 -6.71 7.32
C ILE A 99 -11.74 -6.45 8.69
N GLU A 100 -12.68 -7.29 9.11
CA GLU A 100 -13.35 -7.20 10.42
C GLU A 100 -12.40 -7.47 11.59
N ASP A 101 -11.26 -8.13 11.31
CA ASP A 101 -10.27 -8.46 12.35
C ASP A 101 -9.25 -7.33 12.57
N VAL A 102 -9.35 -6.25 11.80
CA VAL A 102 -8.48 -5.08 11.93
C VAL A 102 -8.65 -4.42 13.29
N THR A 103 -7.54 -4.08 13.92
CA THR A 103 -7.52 -3.35 15.20
C THR A 103 -7.12 -1.90 14.99
N ASN A 104 -7.36 -1.04 15.99
CA ASN A 104 -6.95 0.37 15.98
C ASN A 104 -5.57 0.61 16.63
N GLU A 105 -4.82 -0.45 16.88
CA GLU A 105 -3.49 -0.36 17.45
C GLU A 105 -2.47 0.34 16.55
N PRO A 106 -2.46 0.12 15.21
CA PRO A 106 -1.57 0.87 14.33
C PRO A 106 -1.95 2.36 14.27
N ASP A 107 -0.94 3.22 14.28
CA ASP A 107 -1.13 4.67 14.14
C ASP A 107 -1.49 5.08 12.72
N ILE A 108 -1.09 4.26 11.73
CA ILE A 108 -1.35 4.49 10.31
C ILE A 108 -1.50 3.16 9.56
N MET A 109 -2.38 3.14 8.57
CA MET A 109 -2.56 2.03 7.64
C MET A 109 -2.12 2.45 6.25
N ILE A 110 -1.17 1.71 5.67
CA ILE A 110 -0.63 1.98 4.33
C ILE A 110 -1.29 1.02 3.35
N VAL A 111 -1.93 1.56 2.33
CA VAL A 111 -2.62 0.80 1.30
C VAL A 111 -1.72 0.68 0.07
N THR A 112 -1.37 -0.55 -0.31
CA THR A 112 -0.52 -0.81 -1.47
C THR A 112 -1.27 -0.99 -2.79
N PRO A 113 -2.50 -1.57 -2.85
CA PRO A 113 -3.25 -1.60 -4.11
C PRO A 113 -3.89 -0.24 -4.41
N GLU A 114 -3.10 0.72 -4.84
CA GLU A 114 -3.53 2.12 -4.99
C GLU A 114 -4.62 2.33 -6.03
N LEU A 115 -4.69 1.47 -7.05
CA LEU A 115 -5.76 1.54 -8.05
C LEU A 115 -7.16 1.41 -7.42
N TYR A 116 -7.25 0.68 -6.32
CA TYR A 116 -8.50 0.41 -5.60
C TYR A 116 -8.59 1.16 -4.27
N TYR A 117 -7.75 2.17 -4.07
CA TYR A 117 -7.59 2.86 -2.80
C TYR A 117 -8.90 3.40 -2.22
N GLU A 118 -9.72 4.09 -3.02
CA GLU A 118 -10.94 4.71 -2.51
C GLU A 118 -11.93 3.68 -1.97
N GLY A 119 -12.10 2.56 -2.68
CA GLY A 119 -12.95 1.46 -2.23
C GLY A 119 -12.42 0.79 -0.98
N ILE A 120 -11.11 0.56 -0.92
CA ILE A 120 -10.45 -0.04 0.24
C ILE A 120 -10.58 0.87 1.46
N LYS A 121 -10.32 2.16 1.30
CA LYS A 121 -10.45 3.16 2.37
C LYS A 121 -11.87 3.20 2.94
N LYS A 122 -12.87 3.18 2.07
CA LYS A 122 -14.28 3.18 2.48
C LYS A 122 -14.62 1.94 3.32
N GLU A 123 -14.15 0.77 2.89
CA GLU A 123 -14.37 -0.48 3.59
C GLU A 123 -13.62 -0.54 4.92
N LEU A 124 -12.33 -0.17 4.93
CA LEU A 124 -11.50 -0.11 6.13
C LEU A 124 -12.03 0.84 7.17
N SER A 125 -12.58 1.98 6.76
CA SER A 125 -13.07 3.02 7.67
C SER A 125 -14.24 2.57 8.55
N ARG A 126 -14.83 1.43 8.27
CA ARG A 126 -15.84 0.81 9.15
C ARG A 126 -15.24 0.20 10.41
N TYR A 127 -13.95 -0.16 10.37
CA TYR A 127 -13.28 -0.92 11.43
C TYR A 127 -12.02 -0.24 11.95
N TYR A 128 -11.42 0.65 11.16
CA TYR A 128 -10.16 1.32 11.46
C TYR A 128 -10.37 2.84 11.41
N PHE A 129 -9.99 3.53 12.49
CA PHE A 129 -10.32 4.95 12.70
C PHE A 129 -9.10 5.87 12.72
N ASN A 130 -7.91 5.34 12.54
CA ASN A 130 -6.68 6.12 12.39
C ASN A 130 -6.43 6.41 10.90
N PRO A 131 -5.45 7.26 10.56
CA PRO A 131 -5.19 7.62 9.16
C PRO A 131 -4.92 6.42 8.25
N ILE A 132 -5.50 6.50 7.05
CA ILE A 132 -5.31 5.55 5.96
C ILE A 132 -4.68 6.32 4.80
N VAL A 133 -3.55 5.86 4.29
CA VAL A 133 -2.79 6.56 3.24
C VAL A 133 -2.41 5.61 2.12
N ARG A 134 -2.21 6.16 0.93
CA ARG A 134 -1.58 5.45 -0.18
C ARG A 134 -0.10 5.21 0.11
N MET A 135 0.44 4.11 -0.38
CA MET A 135 1.87 3.86 -0.28
C MET A 135 2.69 4.99 -0.90
N SER A 136 2.29 5.50 -2.06
CA SER A 136 2.97 6.60 -2.73
C SER A 136 3.01 7.88 -1.87
N GLU A 137 1.91 8.23 -1.23
CA GLU A 137 1.85 9.38 -0.32
C GLU A 137 2.78 9.19 0.88
N PHE A 138 2.75 8.01 1.47
CA PHE A 138 3.61 7.68 2.61
C PHE A 138 5.09 7.82 2.27
N VAL A 139 5.52 7.21 1.17
CA VAL A 139 6.92 7.25 0.74
C VAL A 139 7.36 8.67 0.36
N ASN A 140 6.52 9.38 -0.40
CA ASN A 140 6.82 10.74 -0.83
C ASN A 140 6.96 11.69 0.36
N GLU A 141 6.12 11.57 1.38
CA GLU A 141 6.25 12.39 2.58
C GLU A 141 7.55 12.12 3.33
N ILE A 142 7.95 10.86 3.48
CA ILE A 142 9.21 10.52 4.13
C ILE A 142 10.38 11.14 3.37
N ILE A 143 10.42 10.99 2.05
CA ILE A 143 11.49 11.53 1.21
C ILE A 143 11.51 13.06 1.27
N LEU A 144 10.35 13.71 1.24
CA LEU A 144 10.25 15.16 1.35
C LEU A 144 10.76 15.64 2.71
N MET A 145 10.39 14.99 3.80
CA MET A 145 10.83 15.34 5.15
C MET A 145 12.32 15.06 5.37
N SER A 146 12.87 14.07 4.70
CA SER A 146 14.31 13.77 4.76
C SER A 146 15.17 14.80 4.03
N SER A 147 14.55 15.68 3.22
CA SER A 147 15.24 16.76 2.49
C SER A 147 15.41 18.03 3.31
N PHE A 148 14.84 18.10 4.51
CA PHE A 148 14.96 19.25 5.42
C PHE A 148 15.97 18.97 6.60
#